data_e51aab259844004245a661631c0f1bda
#
_entry.id   e51aab259844004245a661631c0f1bda
#
_cell.length_a   1.000
_cell.length_b   1.000
_cell.length_c   1.000
_cell.angle_alpha   90.00
_cell.angle_beta   90.00
_cell.angle_gamma   90.00
#
_symmetry.space_group_name_H-M   'P 1'
#
loop_
_entity.id
_entity.type
_entity.pdbx_description
1 polymer ?
#
loop_
_entity_poly.entity_id
_entity_poly.type
_entity_poly.pdbx_seq_one_letter_code
_entity_poly.pdbx_strand_id
1 'polypeptide(L)'
;MKPYKHIIPYSAVCSAKSNLVHLEKYPWRFLLSPFRPTAKWRHNCSGYAIDNGAWVYHKRGVGYDPEPFLKDVHRYGAEADFVVIPDVVEDKAKTLEMSEYWIQKLSGHRLLFVAQDGVSLSDLETFTKRGIGIFIGGSTDWKLSSIKGIADLCRGYDVLCHVGRVNTLKRLRKCVFDGAHSFDGSGMAVFNKTAEIMTRQMIALDNDLFSAGLESVKERYCI
;
A
#
# COMPACT_ATOMS: atom_id res chain seq x y z
N MET A 1 4.65 1.85 -22.98
CA MET A 1 4.12 2.18 -21.62
C MET A 1 5.02 3.22 -20.98
N LYS A 2 4.48 4.34 -20.48
CA LYS A 2 5.29 5.33 -19.76
C LYS A 2 5.69 4.72 -18.42
N PRO A 3 6.98 4.77 -18.01
CA PRO A 3 7.35 4.35 -16.67
C PRO A 3 6.59 5.22 -15.66
N TYR A 4 6.12 4.62 -14.56
CA TYR A 4 5.54 5.39 -13.47
C TYR A 4 6.59 6.39 -12.96
N LYS A 5 6.33 7.67 -13.18
CA LYS A 5 7.27 8.74 -12.81
C LYS A 5 7.33 8.96 -11.30
N HIS A 6 6.31 8.56 -10.55
CA HIS A 6 6.21 8.83 -9.10
C HIS A 6 5.50 7.68 -8.39
N ILE A 7 6.13 7.12 -7.36
CA ILE A 7 5.48 6.17 -6.48
C ILE A 7 4.59 6.93 -5.48
N ILE A 8 3.37 6.47 -5.24
CA ILE A 8 2.42 7.12 -4.33
C ILE A 8 2.62 6.60 -2.90
N PRO A 9 3.00 7.47 -1.94
CA PRO A 9 3.21 7.06 -0.56
C PRO A 9 1.93 7.17 0.27
N TYR A 10 1.67 6.16 1.09
CA TYR A 10 0.64 6.18 2.12
C TYR A 10 1.26 6.05 3.50
N SER A 11 0.72 6.80 4.45
CA SER A 11 1.01 6.68 5.88
C SER A 11 -0.25 6.17 6.59
N ALA A 12 -0.09 5.49 7.72
CA ALA A 12 -1.22 5.36 8.64
C ALA A 12 -1.69 6.77 9.06
N VAL A 13 -2.97 6.89 9.44
CA VAL A 13 -3.52 8.17 9.90
C VAL A 13 -2.69 8.71 11.07
N CYS A 14 -2.21 9.94 10.93
CA CYS A 14 -1.38 10.63 11.90
C CYS A 14 -2.13 11.82 12.49
N SER A 15 -2.06 12.00 13.81
CA SER A 15 -2.57 13.18 14.53
C SER A 15 -1.47 13.96 15.24
N ALA A 16 -0.25 13.41 15.31
CA ALA A 16 0.89 14.06 15.97
C ALA A 16 1.41 15.20 15.11
N LYS A 17 1.30 16.45 15.62
CA LYS A 17 1.77 17.65 14.90
C LYS A 17 3.23 17.56 14.48
N SER A 18 4.09 16.97 15.32
CA SER A 18 5.51 16.77 15.03
C SER A 18 5.76 15.92 13.78
N ASN A 19 4.88 14.96 13.48
CA ASN A 19 5.00 14.11 12.29
C ASN A 19 4.34 14.76 11.09
N LEU A 20 3.18 15.39 11.27
CA LEU A 20 2.44 16.08 10.20
C LEU A 20 3.30 17.16 9.52
N VAL A 21 4.11 17.93 10.27
CA VAL A 21 5.02 18.94 9.71
C VAL A 21 6.02 18.37 8.67
N HIS A 22 6.31 17.07 8.74
CA HIS A 22 7.13 16.40 7.74
C HIS A 22 6.27 15.87 6.58
N LEU A 23 5.12 15.24 6.88
CA LEU A 23 4.25 14.67 5.87
C LEU A 23 3.68 15.75 4.93
N GLU A 24 3.38 16.93 5.41
CA GLU A 24 2.87 18.07 4.62
C GLU A 24 3.86 18.59 3.55
N LYS A 25 5.15 18.24 3.66
CA LYS A 25 6.18 18.63 2.67
C LYS A 25 6.17 17.79 1.38
N TYR A 26 5.35 16.74 1.33
CA TYR A 26 5.21 15.86 0.18
C TYR A 26 3.76 15.36 0.12
N PRO A 27 3.19 15.04 -1.04
CA PRO A 27 1.78 14.64 -1.17
C PRO A 27 1.52 13.23 -0.63
N TRP A 28 1.78 13.01 0.67
CA TRP A 28 1.42 11.81 1.38
C TRP A 28 -0.10 11.62 1.39
N ARG A 29 -0.52 10.37 1.25
CA ARG A 29 -1.90 9.93 1.41
C ARG A 29 -2.05 9.14 2.69
N PHE A 30 -3.28 8.90 3.15
CA PHE A 30 -3.54 8.06 4.31
C PHE A 30 -4.12 6.71 3.92
N LEU A 31 -3.59 5.64 4.55
CA LEU A 31 -4.23 4.33 4.55
C LEU A 31 -5.10 4.24 5.82
N LEU A 32 -6.41 4.25 5.64
CA LEU A 32 -7.39 4.24 6.74
C LEU A 32 -7.57 2.82 7.24
N SER A 33 -7.09 2.54 8.45
CA SER A 33 -7.42 1.30 9.17
C SER A 33 -8.64 1.54 10.07
N PRO A 34 -9.50 0.54 10.33
CA PRO A 34 -10.59 0.63 11.30
C PRO A 34 -10.15 1.04 12.71
N PHE A 35 -8.88 0.83 13.04
CA PHE A 35 -8.28 1.17 14.35
C PHE A 35 -7.52 2.49 14.37
N ARG A 36 -7.72 3.33 13.37
CA ARG A 36 -7.05 4.63 13.30
C ARG A 36 -7.51 5.59 14.42
N PRO A 37 -6.70 6.61 14.76
CA PRO A 37 -7.14 7.71 15.61
C PRO A 37 -8.38 8.39 15.02
N THR A 38 -9.28 8.87 15.89
CA THR A 38 -10.51 9.60 15.50
C THR A 38 -10.27 11.04 15.02
N ALA A 39 -9.02 11.41 14.82
CA ALA A 39 -8.61 12.77 14.41
C ALA A 39 -9.25 13.21 13.09
N LYS A 40 -9.32 14.52 12.88
CA LYS A 40 -9.78 15.16 11.63
C LYS A 40 -8.73 15.01 10.52
N TRP A 41 -8.51 13.78 10.07
CA TRP A 41 -7.44 13.41 9.13
C TRP A 41 -7.63 13.98 7.71
N ARG A 42 -8.88 14.24 7.27
CA ARG A 42 -9.17 14.72 5.91
C ARG A 42 -8.47 16.02 5.52
N HIS A 43 -8.19 16.88 6.49
CA HIS A 43 -7.54 18.17 6.24
C HIS A 43 -6.03 18.08 6.01
N ASN A 44 -5.43 16.93 6.25
CA ASN A 44 -3.96 16.76 6.29
C ASN A 44 -3.44 15.72 5.29
N CYS A 45 -4.22 15.35 4.28
CA CYS A 45 -3.78 14.37 3.27
C CYS A 45 -4.21 14.74 1.86
N SER A 46 -3.41 14.31 0.89
CA SER A 46 -3.68 14.49 -0.55
C SER A 46 -4.65 13.47 -1.13
N GLY A 47 -5.09 12.50 -0.34
CA GLY A 47 -6.01 11.43 -0.70
C GLY A 47 -5.90 10.28 0.31
N TYR A 48 -6.70 9.24 0.12
CA TYR A 48 -6.70 8.10 1.04
C TYR A 48 -7.15 6.80 0.37
N ALA A 49 -6.77 5.68 0.99
CA ALA A 49 -7.27 4.35 0.69
C ALA A 49 -7.79 3.69 1.96
N ILE A 50 -8.52 2.59 1.84
CA ILE A 50 -9.12 1.87 2.98
C ILE A 50 -8.46 0.52 3.14
N ASP A 51 -7.85 0.31 4.33
CA ASP A 51 -7.29 -0.96 4.78
C ASP A 51 -8.35 -1.80 5.48
N ASN A 52 -8.30 -3.12 5.30
CA ASN A 52 -9.26 -4.04 5.91
C ASN A 52 -9.06 -4.25 7.43
N GLY A 53 -7.89 -3.91 7.98
CA GLY A 53 -7.55 -4.06 9.39
C GLY A 53 -7.16 -5.47 9.83
N ALA A 54 -7.14 -6.47 8.95
CA ALA A 54 -6.88 -7.87 9.27
C ALA A 54 -5.57 -8.07 10.07
N TRP A 55 -4.51 -7.33 9.70
CA TRP A 55 -3.24 -7.37 10.43
C TRP A 55 -3.36 -6.99 11.90
N VAL A 56 -4.21 -6.02 12.26
CA VAL A 56 -4.37 -5.61 13.66
C VAL A 56 -5.11 -6.68 14.47
N TYR A 57 -6.13 -7.31 13.89
CA TYR A 57 -6.83 -8.44 14.52
C TYR A 57 -5.88 -9.63 14.75
N HIS A 58 -5.10 -9.99 13.71
CA HIS A 58 -4.09 -11.04 13.80
C HIS A 58 -3.07 -10.75 14.92
N LYS A 59 -2.51 -9.54 14.99
CA LYS A 59 -1.55 -9.13 16.02
C LYS A 59 -2.13 -9.17 17.44
N ARG A 60 -3.42 -9.00 17.58
CA ARG A 60 -4.13 -9.07 18.86
C ARG A 60 -4.57 -10.49 19.24
N GLY A 61 -4.42 -11.45 18.31
CA GLY A 61 -4.87 -12.83 18.51
C GLY A 61 -6.37 -12.98 18.67
N VAL A 62 -7.15 -12.08 18.02
CA VAL A 62 -8.64 -12.11 18.10
C VAL A 62 -9.23 -12.34 16.71
N GLY A 63 -10.47 -12.86 16.68
CA GLY A 63 -11.20 -13.09 15.43
C GLY A 63 -11.43 -11.80 14.64
N TYR A 64 -11.40 -11.90 13.32
CA TYR A 64 -11.67 -10.77 12.44
C TYR A 64 -13.15 -10.35 12.47
N ASP A 65 -13.40 -9.09 12.84
CA ASP A 65 -14.72 -8.45 12.77
C ASP A 65 -14.73 -7.48 11.58
N PRO A 66 -15.51 -7.74 10.52
CA PRO A 66 -15.58 -6.89 9.34
C PRO A 66 -16.41 -5.61 9.54
N GLU A 67 -17.22 -5.50 10.57
CA GLU A 67 -18.17 -4.39 10.74
C GLU A 67 -17.49 -3.01 10.77
N PRO A 68 -16.39 -2.78 11.51
CA PRO A 68 -15.69 -1.50 11.49
C PRO A 68 -15.14 -1.14 10.11
N PHE A 69 -14.63 -2.13 9.36
CA PHE A 69 -14.16 -1.95 7.99
C PHE A 69 -15.32 -1.59 7.05
N LEU A 70 -16.43 -2.32 7.09
CA LEU A 70 -17.59 -2.06 6.25
C LEU A 70 -18.21 -0.68 6.50
N LYS A 71 -18.22 -0.21 7.76
CA LYS A 71 -18.62 1.17 8.10
C LYS A 71 -17.71 2.20 7.43
N ASP A 72 -16.41 1.95 7.38
CA ASP A 72 -15.47 2.83 6.68
C ASP A 72 -15.67 2.82 5.17
N VAL A 73 -15.88 1.64 4.57
CA VAL A 73 -16.17 1.52 3.14
C VAL A 73 -17.48 2.25 2.80
N HIS A 74 -18.54 2.04 3.57
CA HIS A 74 -19.81 2.74 3.35
C HIS A 74 -19.65 4.27 3.41
N ARG A 75 -18.88 4.76 4.38
CA ARG A 75 -18.71 6.20 4.61
C ARG A 75 -17.72 6.89 3.68
N TYR A 76 -16.67 6.18 3.27
CA TYR A 76 -15.49 6.78 2.61
C TYR A 76 -15.12 6.11 1.29
N GLY A 77 -15.71 4.96 0.96
CA GLY A 77 -15.28 4.13 -0.18
C GLY A 77 -15.42 4.80 -1.54
N ALA A 78 -16.42 5.67 -1.71
CA ALA A 78 -16.67 6.34 -2.98
C ALA A 78 -15.53 7.28 -3.44
N GLU A 79 -14.80 7.87 -2.48
CA GLU A 79 -13.69 8.79 -2.77
C GLU A 79 -12.31 8.14 -2.52
N ALA A 80 -12.27 6.88 -2.06
CA ALA A 80 -11.03 6.19 -1.78
C ALA A 80 -10.26 5.83 -3.06
N ASP A 81 -8.95 5.97 -3.03
CA ASP A 81 -8.08 5.57 -4.14
C ASP A 81 -8.22 4.08 -4.47
N PHE A 82 -8.38 3.27 -3.40
CA PHE A 82 -8.69 1.84 -3.46
C PHE A 82 -9.20 1.33 -2.09
N VAL A 83 -9.78 0.15 -2.12
CA VAL A 83 -10.21 -0.61 -0.94
C VAL A 83 -9.46 -1.95 -0.93
N VAL A 84 -8.83 -2.29 0.19
CA VAL A 84 -8.13 -3.57 0.36
C VAL A 84 -9.14 -4.65 0.72
N ILE A 85 -9.20 -5.71 -0.08
CA ILE A 85 -10.06 -6.87 0.17
C ILE A 85 -9.63 -7.55 1.49
N PRO A 86 -10.57 -7.90 2.40
CA PRO A 86 -10.23 -8.67 3.58
C PRO A 86 -9.48 -9.97 3.27
N ASP A 87 -8.45 -10.25 4.06
CA ASP A 87 -7.58 -11.40 3.94
C ASP A 87 -7.44 -12.15 5.27
N VAL A 88 -6.94 -13.37 5.20
CA VAL A 88 -6.49 -14.14 6.38
C VAL A 88 -4.98 -14.09 6.41
N VAL A 89 -4.45 -13.33 7.36
CA VAL A 89 -3.01 -13.09 7.50
C VAL A 89 -2.25 -14.41 7.63
N GLU A 90 -1.19 -14.58 6.84
CA GLU A 90 -0.35 -15.79 6.77
C GLU A 90 -1.08 -17.06 6.25
N ASP A 91 -2.28 -16.92 5.69
CA ASP A 91 -3.05 -18.03 5.13
C ASP A 91 -3.51 -17.72 3.69
N LYS A 92 -2.68 -18.10 2.72
CA LYS A 92 -2.97 -17.93 1.30
C LYS A 92 -4.26 -18.64 0.88
N ALA A 93 -4.47 -19.88 1.35
CA ALA A 93 -5.57 -20.70 0.91
C ALA A 93 -6.92 -20.10 1.32
N LYS A 94 -7.05 -19.71 2.59
CA LYS A 94 -8.27 -19.04 3.08
C LYS A 94 -8.47 -17.67 2.45
N THR A 95 -7.40 -16.92 2.20
CA THR A 95 -7.48 -15.62 1.52
C THR A 95 -8.06 -15.79 0.11
N LEU A 96 -7.60 -16.78 -0.65
CA LEU A 96 -8.16 -17.10 -1.97
C LEU A 96 -9.62 -17.56 -1.89
N GLU A 97 -9.94 -18.47 -0.97
CA GLU A 97 -11.29 -19.02 -0.78
C GLU A 97 -12.34 -17.91 -0.52
N MET A 98 -12.03 -16.95 0.35
CA MET A 98 -12.99 -15.91 0.70
C MET A 98 -13.00 -14.71 -0.26
N SER A 99 -12.07 -14.64 -1.22
CA SER A 99 -11.90 -13.48 -2.08
C SER A 99 -13.14 -13.16 -2.92
N GLU A 100 -13.81 -14.17 -3.50
CA GLU A 100 -15.01 -13.95 -4.33
C GLU A 100 -16.17 -13.33 -3.55
N TYR A 101 -16.40 -13.78 -2.33
CA TYR A 101 -17.42 -13.19 -1.46
C TYR A 101 -17.16 -11.69 -1.26
N TRP A 102 -15.91 -11.32 -0.96
CA TRP A 102 -15.56 -9.93 -0.72
C TRP A 102 -15.57 -9.08 -1.99
N ILE A 103 -15.14 -9.62 -3.12
CA ILE A 103 -15.19 -8.92 -4.42
C ILE A 103 -16.62 -8.54 -4.77
N GLN A 104 -17.57 -9.47 -4.59
CA GLN A 104 -19.00 -9.20 -4.81
C GLN A 104 -19.52 -8.15 -3.83
N LYS A 105 -19.21 -8.30 -2.54
CA LYS A 105 -19.70 -7.40 -1.49
C LYS A 105 -19.15 -5.98 -1.60
N LEU A 106 -17.96 -5.81 -2.14
CA LEU A 106 -17.27 -4.54 -2.34
C LEU A 106 -17.36 -4.03 -3.78
N SER A 107 -18.29 -4.57 -4.59
CA SER A 107 -18.49 -4.15 -5.97
C SER A 107 -18.72 -2.64 -6.09
N GLY A 108 -18.20 -2.04 -7.18
CA GLY A 108 -18.28 -0.58 -7.38
C GLY A 108 -17.08 0.20 -6.83
N HIS A 109 -16.17 -0.44 -6.09
CA HIS A 109 -14.93 0.17 -5.63
C HIS A 109 -13.72 -0.35 -6.43
N ARG A 110 -12.64 0.44 -6.48
CA ARG A 110 -11.34 -0.05 -6.96
C ARG A 110 -10.74 -0.95 -5.88
N LEU A 111 -10.59 -2.24 -6.17
CA LEU A 111 -10.19 -3.25 -5.20
C LEU A 111 -8.72 -3.63 -5.35
N LEU A 112 -8.06 -3.96 -4.22
CA LEU A 112 -6.77 -4.64 -4.18
C LEU A 112 -6.91 -5.98 -3.45
N PHE A 113 -6.50 -7.07 -4.12
CA PHE A 113 -6.36 -8.40 -3.52
C PHE A 113 -5.06 -8.48 -2.72
N VAL A 114 -5.09 -9.06 -1.52
CA VAL A 114 -3.89 -9.20 -0.67
C VAL A 114 -3.13 -10.48 -1.03
N ALA A 115 -1.95 -10.29 -1.61
CA ALA A 115 -1.02 -11.37 -1.89
C ALA A 115 -0.26 -11.78 -0.63
N GLN A 116 -0.38 -13.04 -0.23
CA GLN A 116 0.31 -13.67 0.90
C GLN A 116 1.47 -14.55 0.44
N ASP A 117 2.36 -14.95 1.36
CA ASP A 117 3.49 -15.84 1.07
C ASP A 117 3.06 -17.08 0.29
N GLY A 118 3.81 -17.40 -0.76
CA GLY A 118 3.58 -18.57 -1.60
C GLY A 118 2.45 -18.45 -2.64
N VAL A 119 1.81 -17.26 -2.80
CA VAL A 119 0.90 -17.05 -3.92
C VAL A 119 1.69 -17.00 -5.23
N SER A 120 1.20 -17.66 -6.27
CA SER A 120 1.84 -17.68 -7.58
C SER A 120 1.39 -16.49 -8.45
N LEU A 121 2.19 -16.13 -9.46
CA LEU A 121 1.77 -15.11 -10.44
C LEU A 121 0.52 -15.56 -11.21
N SER A 122 0.33 -16.84 -11.45
CA SER A 122 -0.88 -17.39 -12.09
C SER A 122 -2.13 -17.23 -11.22
N ASP A 123 -2.01 -17.38 -9.88
CA ASP A 123 -3.12 -17.08 -8.97
C ASP A 123 -3.49 -15.58 -9.05
N LEU A 124 -2.48 -14.69 -9.03
CA LEU A 124 -2.68 -13.24 -9.09
C LEU A 124 -3.23 -12.76 -10.45
N GLU A 125 -2.88 -13.45 -11.53
CA GLU A 125 -3.36 -13.13 -12.87
C GLU A 125 -4.88 -13.23 -12.97
N THR A 126 -5.51 -14.12 -12.21
CA THR A 126 -6.98 -14.26 -12.18
C THR A 126 -7.69 -13.01 -11.69
N PHE A 127 -7.05 -12.26 -10.77
CA PHE A 127 -7.55 -10.99 -10.25
C PHE A 127 -7.21 -9.82 -11.18
N THR A 128 -5.97 -9.77 -11.69
CA THR A 128 -5.54 -8.65 -12.55
C THR A 128 -6.30 -8.61 -13.88
N LYS A 129 -6.66 -9.75 -14.46
CA LYS A 129 -7.55 -9.86 -15.63
C LYS A 129 -8.93 -9.23 -15.42
N ARG A 130 -9.37 -9.14 -14.17
CA ARG A 130 -10.65 -8.56 -13.77
C ARG A 130 -10.55 -7.09 -13.35
N GLY A 131 -9.40 -6.45 -13.54
CA GLY A 131 -9.15 -5.07 -13.13
C GLY A 131 -8.89 -4.88 -11.64
N ILE A 132 -8.65 -5.98 -10.89
CA ILE A 132 -8.35 -5.93 -9.45
C ILE A 132 -6.83 -5.83 -9.28
N GLY A 133 -6.38 -4.79 -8.58
CA GLY A 133 -4.97 -4.60 -8.27
C GLY A 133 -4.48 -5.54 -7.17
N ILE A 134 -3.17 -5.50 -6.91
CA ILE A 134 -2.53 -6.37 -5.92
C ILE A 134 -1.93 -5.55 -4.78
N PHE A 135 -2.27 -5.92 -3.55
CA PHE A 135 -1.62 -5.46 -2.31
C PHE A 135 -0.62 -6.53 -1.86
N ILE A 136 0.67 -6.25 -1.90
CA ILE A 136 1.71 -7.18 -1.50
C ILE A 136 1.82 -7.17 0.04
N GLY A 137 1.19 -8.14 0.67
CA GLY A 137 1.23 -8.43 2.12
C GLY A 137 2.41 -9.31 2.51
N GLY A 138 2.15 -10.39 3.22
CA GLY A 138 3.10 -11.46 3.52
C GLY A 138 4.31 -11.08 4.39
N SER A 139 5.25 -12.00 4.53
CA SER A 139 6.50 -11.81 5.25
C SER A 139 7.43 -10.81 4.54
N THR A 140 8.40 -10.26 5.27
CA THR A 140 9.30 -9.26 4.68
C THR A 140 10.15 -9.81 3.54
N ASP A 141 10.71 -11.00 3.71
CA ASP A 141 11.65 -11.57 2.73
C ASP A 141 10.92 -11.99 1.44
N TRP A 142 9.78 -12.68 1.57
CA TRP A 142 8.94 -13.01 0.43
C TRP A 142 8.47 -11.76 -0.32
N LYS A 143 7.97 -10.77 0.40
CA LYS A 143 7.54 -9.49 -0.18
C LYS A 143 8.64 -8.87 -1.03
N LEU A 144 9.83 -8.69 -0.46
CA LEU A 144 10.93 -8.02 -1.16
C LEU A 144 11.40 -8.79 -2.40
N SER A 145 11.33 -10.12 -2.41
CA SER A 145 11.66 -10.94 -3.59
C SER A 145 10.57 -10.90 -4.66
N SER A 146 9.32 -10.66 -4.27
CA SER A 146 8.15 -10.76 -5.15
C SER A 146 7.76 -9.43 -5.83
N ILE A 147 8.22 -8.26 -5.32
CA ILE A 147 7.77 -6.94 -5.82
C ILE A 147 7.88 -6.85 -7.33
N LYS A 148 9.06 -7.15 -7.91
CA LYS A 148 9.29 -6.95 -9.34
C LYS A 148 8.33 -7.77 -10.20
N GLY A 149 8.20 -9.08 -9.93
CA GLY A 149 7.32 -9.95 -10.70
C GLY A 149 5.85 -9.54 -10.62
N ILE A 150 5.39 -9.17 -9.42
CA ILE A 150 4.00 -8.73 -9.21
C ILE A 150 3.76 -7.35 -9.84
N ALA A 151 4.71 -6.43 -9.73
CA ALA A 151 4.59 -5.11 -10.35
C ALA A 151 4.57 -5.19 -11.89
N ASP A 152 5.38 -6.08 -12.48
CA ASP A 152 5.37 -6.31 -13.92
C ASP A 152 4.03 -6.93 -14.38
N LEU A 153 3.49 -7.89 -13.63
CA LEU A 153 2.15 -8.46 -13.87
C LEU A 153 1.08 -7.36 -13.82
N CYS A 154 1.04 -6.57 -12.74
CA CYS A 154 0.07 -5.49 -12.58
C CYS A 154 0.16 -4.46 -13.71
N ARG A 155 1.38 -4.13 -14.15
CA ARG A 155 1.60 -3.21 -15.28
C ARG A 155 1.07 -3.80 -16.60
N GLY A 156 1.21 -5.11 -16.80
CA GLY A 156 0.68 -5.81 -17.97
C GLY A 156 -0.83 -5.71 -18.12
N TYR A 157 -1.53 -5.62 -17.00
CA TYR A 157 -3.00 -5.51 -16.95
C TYR A 157 -3.52 -4.11 -16.58
N ASP A 158 -2.65 -3.10 -16.48
CA ASP A 158 -2.98 -1.71 -16.10
C ASP A 158 -3.73 -1.60 -14.77
N VAL A 159 -3.32 -2.40 -13.78
CA VAL A 159 -3.87 -2.39 -12.42
C VAL A 159 -2.83 -1.95 -11.38
N LEU A 160 -3.27 -1.56 -10.19
CA LEU A 160 -2.39 -1.08 -9.14
C LEU A 160 -1.58 -2.23 -8.50
N CYS A 161 -0.30 -1.96 -8.23
CA CYS A 161 0.56 -2.76 -7.37
C CYS A 161 0.94 -1.92 -6.13
N HIS A 162 0.46 -2.31 -4.96
CA HIS A 162 0.72 -1.65 -3.69
C HIS A 162 1.57 -2.53 -2.77
N VAL A 163 2.54 -1.95 -2.07
CA VAL A 163 3.43 -2.71 -1.16
C VAL A 163 3.19 -2.28 0.28
N GLY A 164 2.71 -3.20 1.11
CA GLY A 164 2.40 -2.95 2.51
C GLY A 164 3.64 -2.91 3.42
N ARG A 165 3.58 -2.12 4.50
CA ARG A 165 4.56 -2.07 5.62
C ARG A 165 5.98 -1.67 5.21
N VAL A 166 6.12 -0.64 4.39
CA VAL A 166 7.40 -0.05 3.95
C VAL A 166 7.82 1.04 4.93
N ASN A 167 8.63 0.68 5.94
CA ASN A 167 9.04 1.57 7.02
C ASN A 167 10.55 1.89 7.02
N THR A 168 11.27 1.54 5.95
CA THR A 168 12.72 1.78 5.84
C THR A 168 13.10 2.27 4.45
N LEU A 169 14.20 3.03 4.35
CA LEU A 169 14.73 3.51 3.06
C LEU A 169 15.07 2.37 2.10
N LYS A 170 15.63 1.26 2.60
CA LYS A 170 15.94 0.09 1.78
C LYS A 170 14.69 -0.46 1.10
N ARG A 171 13.58 -0.61 1.85
CA ARG A 171 12.32 -1.10 1.30
C ARG A 171 11.68 -0.10 0.34
N LEU A 172 11.72 1.20 0.67
CA LEU A 172 11.23 2.26 -0.20
C LEU A 172 11.94 2.24 -1.56
N ARG A 173 13.28 2.25 -1.56
CA ARG A 173 14.06 2.19 -2.79
C ARG A 173 13.70 0.98 -3.63
N LYS A 174 13.60 -0.20 -2.99
CA LYS A 174 13.20 -1.42 -3.69
C LYS A 174 11.81 -1.29 -4.33
N CYS A 175 10.83 -0.71 -3.65
CA CYS A 175 9.51 -0.46 -4.24
C CYS A 175 9.60 0.42 -5.50
N VAL A 176 10.37 1.51 -5.43
CA VAL A 176 10.57 2.42 -6.57
C VAL A 176 11.21 1.71 -7.76
N PHE A 177 12.33 1.00 -7.52
CA PHE A 177 13.12 0.41 -8.60
C PHE A 177 12.52 -0.87 -9.17
N ASP A 178 11.75 -1.61 -8.40
CA ASP A 178 11.00 -2.77 -8.88
C ASP A 178 9.65 -2.37 -9.54
N GLY A 179 9.30 -1.09 -9.51
CA GLY A 179 8.16 -0.56 -10.26
C GLY A 179 6.81 -0.69 -9.57
N ALA A 180 6.77 -0.74 -8.24
CA ALA A 180 5.51 -0.64 -7.49
C ALA A 180 4.83 0.72 -7.74
N HIS A 181 3.50 0.75 -7.77
CA HIS A 181 2.72 1.97 -7.97
C HIS A 181 2.60 2.80 -6.69
N SER A 182 2.51 2.12 -5.55
CA SER A 182 2.32 2.75 -4.26
C SER A 182 2.83 1.86 -3.13
N PHE A 183 2.98 2.44 -1.96
CA PHE A 183 3.35 1.73 -0.74
C PHE A 183 2.72 2.37 0.49
N ASP A 184 2.63 1.61 1.59
CA ASP A 184 2.27 2.15 2.89
C ASP A 184 3.29 1.85 3.98
N GLY A 185 3.17 2.59 5.07
CA GLY A 185 3.90 2.32 6.30
C GLY A 185 3.32 3.08 7.50
N SER A 186 3.31 2.42 8.66
CA SER A 186 2.87 3.05 9.91
C SER A 186 3.98 3.85 10.62
N GLY A 187 5.24 3.59 10.26
CA GLY A 187 6.38 4.24 10.92
C GLY A 187 6.36 5.76 10.82
N MET A 188 5.86 6.32 9.73
CA MET A 188 5.73 7.77 9.52
C MET A 188 4.69 8.39 10.44
N ALA A 189 3.64 7.67 10.81
CA ALA A 189 2.63 8.15 11.75
C ALA A 189 3.10 8.08 13.21
N VAL A 190 4.00 7.13 13.54
CA VAL A 190 4.41 6.82 14.92
C VAL A 190 5.72 7.53 15.31
N PHE A 191 6.71 7.54 14.41
CA PHE A 191 8.06 8.03 14.70
C PHE A 191 8.40 9.28 13.89
N ASN A 192 8.63 10.41 14.58
CA ASN A 192 8.99 11.67 13.94
C ASN A 192 10.20 11.55 13.02
N LYS A 193 11.27 10.89 13.48
CA LYS A 193 12.48 10.66 12.69
C LYS A 193 12.22 9.87 11.40
N THR A 194 11.32 8.88 11.45
CA THR A 194 10.92 8.11 10.25
C THR A 194 10.14 8.99 9.29
N ALA A 195 9.20 9.81 9.78
CA ALA A 195 8.45 10.76 8.94
C ALA A 195 9.40 11.73 8.22
N GLU A 196 10.36 12.31 8.94
CA GLU A 196 11.38 13.21 8.37
C GLU A 196 12.19 12.51 7.27
N ILE A 197 12.82 11.38 7.60
CA ILE A 197 13.74 10.67 6.69
C ILE A 197 13.02 10.17 5.44
N MET A 198 11.85 9.56 5.59
CA MET A 198 11.10 9.02 4.46
C MET A 198 10.60 10.15 3.54
N THR A 199 10.10 11.25 4.10
CA THR A 199 9.66 12.41 3.31
C THR A 199 10.82 13.04 2.54
N ARG A 200 11.97 13.24 3.17
CA ARG A 200 13.17 13.76 2.48
C ARG A 200 13.61 12.83 1.35
N GLN A 201 13.55 11.52 1.56
CA GLN A 201 13.91 10.55 0.52
C GLN A 201 12.92 10.59 -0.65
N MET A 202 11.61 10.75 -0.40
CA MET A 202 10.61 10.88 -1.46
C MET A 202 10.88 12.10 -2.34
N ILE A 203 11.15 13.25 -1.72
CA ILE A 203 11.51 14.49 -2.44
C ILE A 203 12.79 14.29 -3.27
N ALA A 204 13.81 13.65 -2.70
CA ALA A 204 15.07 13.41 -3.40
C ALA A 204 14.89 12.47 -4.60
N LEU A 205 14.13 11.37 -4.45
CA LEU A 205 13.84 10.41 -5.52
C LEU A 205 13.08 11.08 -6.68
N ASP A 206 12.09 11.91 -6.38
CA ASP A 206 11.34 12.63 -7.42
C ASP A 206 12.24 13.59 -8.21
N ASN A 207 13.09 14.34 -7.52
CA ASN A 207 14.04 15.25 -8.16
C ASN A 207 15.06 14.49 -9.03
N ASP A 208 15.59 13.38 -8.54
CA ASP A 208 16.53 12.55 -9.27
C ASP A 208 15.89 11.87 -10.50
N LEU A 209 14.69 11.31 -10.35
CA LEU A 209 13.95 10.70 -11.46
C LEU A 209 13.56 11.72 -12.53
N PHE A 210 13.29 12.94 -12.14
CA PHE A 210 12.99 14.03 -13.07
C PHE A 210 14.23 14.47 -13.87
N SER A 211 15.40 14.56 -13.19
CA SER A 211 16.64 15.09 -13.79
C SER A 211 17.46 14.07 -14.57
N ALA A 212 17.53 12.81 -14.12
CA ALA A 212 18.49 11.83 -14.63
C ALA A 212 17.87 10.54 -15.22
N GLY A 213 16.59 10.30 -14.98
CA GLY A 213 15.93 9.04 -15.37
C GLY A 213 16.25 7.85 -14.47
N LEU A 214 15.50 6.75 -14.65
CA LEU A 214 15.48 5.62 -13.71
C LEU A 214 16.82 4.86 -13.64
N GLU A 215 17.47 4.60 -14.74
CA GLU A 215 18.71 3.80 -14.77
C GLU A 215 19.87 4.52 -14.08
N SER A 216 20.05 5.81 -14.36
CA SER A 216 21.06 6.63 -13.68
C SER A 216 20.82 6.76 -12.17
N VAL A 217 19.54 6.74 -11.75
CA VAL A 217 19.19 6.79 -10.34
C VAL A 217 19.49 5.46 -9.65
N LYS A 218 19.25 4.30 -10.30
CA LYS A 218 19.64 2.99 -9.78
C LYS A 218 21.13 2.91 -9.46
N GLU A 219 21.98 3.34 -10.39
CA GLU A 219 23.45 3.36 -10.18
C GLU A 219 23.85 4.20 -8.97
N ARG A 220 23.25 5.39 -8.81
CA ARG A 220 23.53 6.31 -7.70
C ARG A 220 23.17 5.75 -6.33
N TYR A 221 22.13 4.93 -6.25
CA TYR A 221 21.66 4.35 -5.00
C TYR A 221 22.19 2.93 -4.73
N CYS A 222 23.10 2.43 -5.56
CA CYS A 222 23.77 1.12 -5.44
C CYS A 222 22.77 -0.05 -5.29
N ILE A 223 21.83 -0.18 -6.24
CA ILE A 223 20.81 -1.23 -6.24
C ILE A 223 20.93 -2.09 -7.50
#